data_a9c305821ea0266ceb5a5a7b4994c1e5
#
_entry.id   a9c305821ea0266ceb5a5a7b4994c1e5
#
_cell.length_a   1.000
_cell.length_b   1.000
_cell.length_c   1.000
_cell.angle_alpha   90.00
_cell.angle_beta   90.00
_cell.angle_gamma   90.00
#
_symmetry.space_group_name_H-M   'P 1'
#
loop_
_entity.id
_entity.type
_entity.pdbx_description
1 polymer ?
#
loop_
_entity_poly.entity_id
_entity_poly.type
_entity_poly.pdbx_seq_one_letter_code
_entity_poly.pdbx_strand_id
1 'polypeptide(L)'
;MDIITDSVNRLQEHLEHCGCEETGVRLDVDPDQVLCEYERGACMVASFGGRTAEFVTDDPIRALTKISFMFGAPLETPNVRSAACAIINVATGFFCLSRVLHACPKDSHAPCLAELAKELQGHRVYCAGKIPALERALGPAITTAIEEADFILINNEGLIAPETGDLTEAWSGKKRILFLGPSTAGVSRIQQKEHWCPYGKQVPESIPDPSR
;
A
#
# COMPACT_ATOMS: atom_id res chain seq x y z
N MET A 1 3.18 -18.40 -0.59
CA MET A 1 3.27 -17.72 -1.93
C MET A 1 3.45 -16.24 -1.69
N ASP A 2 4.28 -15.56 -2.50
CA ASP A 2 4.50 -14.10 -2.35
C ASP A 2 3.17 -13.31 -2.47
N ILE A 3 2.91 -12.42 -1.51
CA ILE A 3 1.63 -11.71 -1.38
C ILE A 3 1.30 -10.80 -2.57
N ILE A 4 2.34 -10.20 -3.20
CA ILE A 4 2.13 -9.36 -4.39
C ILE A 4 1.78 -10.23 -5.59
N THR A 5 2.49 -11.34 -5.79
CA THR A 5 2.21 -12.30 -6.87
C THR A 5 0.80 -12.89 -6.72
N ASP A 6 0.39 -13.27 -5.51
CA ASP A 6 -0.98 -13.75 -5.27
C ASP A 6 -2.03 -12.66 -5.54
N SER A 7 -1.72 -11.40 -5.18
CA SER A 7 -2.62 -10.27 -5.48
C SER A 7 -2.73 -10.00 -6.97
N VAL A 8 -1.64 -10.15 -7.73
CA VAL A 8 -1.66 -10.04 -9.20
C VAL A 8 -2.52 -11.13 -9.81
N ASN A 9 -2.38 -12.38 -9.36
CA ASN A 9 -3.17 -13.51 -9.86
C ASN A 9 -4.67 -13.30 -9.60
N ARG A 10 -5.03 -12.89 -8.38
CA ARG A 10 -6.44 -12.58 -8.04
C ARG A 10 -6.97 -11.38 -8.82
N LEU A 11 -6.15 -10.36 -9.03
CA LEU A 11 -6.55 -9.23 -9.86
C LEU A 11 -6.77 -9.67 -11.32
N GLN A 12 -5.92 -10.56 -11.85
CA GLN A 12 -6.09 -11.14 -13.18
C GLN A 12 -7.43 -11.86 -13.31
N GLU A 13 -7.82 -12.68 -12.32
CA GLU A 13 -9.14 -13.34 -12.29
C GLU A 13 -10.29 -12.33 -12.31
N HIS A 14 -10.18 -11.22 -11.58
CA HIS A 14 -11.18 -10.15 -11.58
C HIS A 14 -11.28 -9.39 -12.91
N LEU A 15 -10.19 -9.34 -13.68
CA LEU A 15 -10.11 -8.64 -14.95
C LEU A 15 -10.47 -9.53 -16.14
N GLU A 16 -10.56 -10.82 -15.93
CA GLU A 16 -10.85 -11.80 -16.99
C GLU A 16 -12.12 -11.40 -17.77
N HIS A 17 -11.99 -11.27 -19.07
CA HIS A 17 -13.06 -10.85 -20.01
C HIS A 17 -13.52 -9.39 -19.93
N CYS A 18 -12.89 -8.50 -19.15
CA CYS A 18 -13.24 -7.07 -19.13
C CYS A 18 -12.57 -6.26 -20.25
N GLY A 19 -11.49 -6.79 -20.86
CA GLY A 19 -10.72 -6.12 -21.91
C GLY A 19 -9.85 -4.96 -21.40
N CYS A 20 -9.78 -4.75 -20.09
CA CYS A 20 -8.99 -3.67 -19.49
C CYS A 20 -7.51 -4.02 -19.34
N GLU A 21 -7.16 -5.30 -19.44
CA GLU A 21 -5.81 -5.83 -19.22
C GLU A 21 -4.77 -5.21 -20.16
N GLU A 22 -5.17 -4.97 -21.41
CA GLU A 22 -4.34 -4.39 -22.46
C GLU A 22 -4.36 -2.84 -22.47
N THR A 23 -5.12 -2.23 -21.57
CA THR A 23 -5.20 -0.77 -21.48
C THR A 23 -3.93 -0.22 -20.83
N GLY A 24 -3.47 0.93 -21.34
CA GLY A 24 -2.26 1.59 -20.88
C GLY A 24 -2.37 2.09 -19.43
N VAL A 25 -1.35 1.82 -18.65
CA VAL A 25 -1.11 2.40 -17.33
C VAL A 25 0.14 3.26 -17.40
N ARG A 26 0.04 4.49 -16.94
CA ARG A 26 1.18 5.39 -16.81
C ARG A 26 1.66 5.39 -15.36
N LEU A 27 2.95 5.18 -15.17
CA LEU A 27 3.66 5.37 -13.92
C LEU A 27 4.49 6.64 -14.04
N ASP A 28 4.33 7.55 -13.09
CA ASP A 28 5.09 8.79 -13.00
C ASP A 28 5.61 8.98 -11.58
N VAL A 29 6.51 9.95 -11.36
CA VAL A 29 7.06 10.27 -10.03
C VAL A 29 6.72 11.71 -9.72
N ASP A 30 6.01 11.93 -8.62
CA ASP A 30 5.67 13.26 -8.10
C ASP A 30 6.55 13.56 -6.87
N PRO A 31 7.57 14.43 -7.01
CA PRO A 31 8.45 14.76 -5.90
C PRO A 31 7.82 15.70 -4.85
N ASP A 32 6.74 16.37 -5.22
CA ASP A 32 6.08 17.39 -4.38
C ASP A 32 4.87 16.81 -3.60
N GLN A 33 4.55 15.54 -3.84
CA GLN A 33 3.41 14.89 -3.21
C GLN A 33 3.58 14.76 -1.69
N VAL A 34 2.51 15.02 -0.97
CA VAL A 34 2.44 14.76 0.47
C VAL A 34 2.42 13.26 0.72
N LEU A 35 3.40 12.76 1.45
CA LEU A 35 3.49 11.35 1.81
C LEU A 35 2.69 11.06 3.08
N CYS A 36 2.17 9.84 3.18
CA CYS A 36 1.58 9.32 4.41
C CYS A 36 2.65 9.23 5.51
N GLU A 37 2.28 9.50 6.77
CA GLU A 37 3.18 9.47 7.94
C GLU A 37 3.83 8.10 8.17
N TYR A 38 3.23 7.03 7.64
CA TYR A 38 3.73 5.65 7.77
C TYR A 38 4.64 5.22 6.62
N GLU A 39 4.84 6.07 5.61
CA GLU A 39 5.52 5.72 4.37
C GLU A 39 6.78 6.56 4.18
N ARG A 40 7.77 5.98 3.50
CA ARG A 40 9.04 6.63 3.19
C ARG A 40 9.44 6.32 1.77
N GLY A 41 10.10 7.29 1.13
CA GLY A 41 10.58 7.18 -0.24
C GLY A 41 10.08 8.32 -1.13
N ALA A 42 10.01 8.06 -2.42
CA ALA A 42 9.42 8.96 -3.42
C ALA A 42 8.02 8.48 -3.81
N CYS A 43 7.10 9.41 -4.05
CA CYS A 43 5.76 9.09 -4.51
C CYS A 43 5.78 8.72 -5.98
N MET A 44 5.39 7.50 -6.29
CA MET A 44 5.08 7.03 -7.64
C MET A 44 3.56 7.07 -7.83
N VAL A 45 3.10 7.73 -8.89
CA VAL A 45 1.69 7.90 -9.24
C VAL A 45 1.36 7.03 -10.44
N ALA A 46 0.46 6.07 -10.24
CA ALA A 46 -0.13 5.29 -11.33
C ALA A 46 -1.40 5.95 -11.83
N SER A 47 -1.57 6.03 -13.17
CA SER A 47 -2.76 6.58 -13.82
C SER A 47 -3.37 5.54 -14.76
N PHE A 48 -4.68 5.28 -14.59
CA PHE A 48 -5.44 4.31 -15.37
C PHE A 48 -6.92 4.69 -15.42
N GLY A 49 -7.53 4.70 -16.61
CA GLY A 49 -8.96 4.91 -16.78
C GLY A 49 -9.51 6.20 -16.14
N GLY A 50 -8.71 7.27 -16.11
CA GLY A 50 -9.08 8.55 -15.47
C GLY A 50 -8.94 8.54 -13.94
N ARG A 51 -8.42 7.46 -13.35
CA ARG A 51 -8.07 7.37 -11.92
C ARG A 51 -6.57 7.49 -11.74
N THR A 52 -6.17 7.97 -10.57
CA THR A 52 -4.79 7.98 -10.11
C THR A 52 -4.70 7.33 -8.74
N ALA A 53 -3.57 6.68 -8.46
CA ALA A 53 -3.25 6.12 -7.15
C ALA A 53 -1.76 6.24 -6.87
N GLU A 54 -1.42 6.32 -5.60
CA GLU A 54 -0.05 6.48 -5.12
C GLU A 54 0.54 5.16 -4.67
N PHE A 55 1.87 5.06 -4.85
CA PHE A 55 2.71 4.08 -4.19
C PHE A 55 4.05 4.73 -3.84
N VAL A 56 4.43 4.69 -2.58
CA VAL A 56 5.70 5.26 -2.11
C VAL A 56 6.79 4.19 -2.11
N THR A 57 7.98 4.50 -2.65
CA THR A 57 9.10 3.56 -2.75
C THR A 57 10.43 4.29 -2.81
N ASP A 58 11.50 3.63 -2.38
CA ASP A 58 12.87 4.13 -2.52
C ASP A 58 13.43 3.92 -3.94
N ASP A 59 12.79 3.07 -4.76
CA ASP A 59 13.21 2.77 -6.14
C ASP A 59 12.06 3.03 -7.14
N PRO A 60 11.67 4.32 -7.33
CA PRO A 60 10.56 4.69 -8.20
C PRO A 60 10.95 4.59 -9.67
N ILE A 61 9.98 4.22 -10.52
CA ILE A 61 10.16 4.19 -11.99
C ILE A 61 9.14 5.08 -12.70
N ARG A 62 9.51 5.55 -13.89
CA ARG A 62 8.61 6.16 -14.86
C ARG A 62 8.45 5.22 -16.04
N ALA A 63 7.20 4.89 -16.37
CA ALA A 63 6.91 3.96 -17.46
C ALA A 63 5.51 4.20 -18.05
N LEU A 64 5.35 3.83 -19.31
CA LEU A 64 4.05 3.57 -19.91
C LEU A 64 3.98 2.07 -20.17
N THR A 65 3.04 1.40 -19.55
CA THR A 65 2.90 -0.05 -19.57
C THR A 65 1.42 -0.44 -19.69
N LYS A 66 1.09 -1.70 -19.46
CA LYS A 66 -0.28 -2.23 -19.41
C LYS A 66 -0.53 -2.93 -18.08
N ILE A 67 -1.78 -3.18 -17.71
CA ILE A 67 -2.08 -4.00 -16.54
C ILE A 67 -1.51 -5.41 -16.72
N SER A 68 -1.65 -5.98 -17.92
CA SER A 68 -1.13 -7.31 -18.26
C SER A 68 0.39 -7.47 -18.10
N PHE A 69 1.14 -6.37 -17.99
CA PHE A 69 2.57 -6.41 -17.66
C PHE A 69 2.88 -7.25 -16.41
N MET A 70 2.00 -7.22 -15.41
CA MET A 70 2.20 -7.95 -14.15
C MET A 70 1.93 -9.45 -14.28
N PHE A 71 1.13 -9.87 -15.26
CA PHE A 71 0.64 -11.25 -15.37
C PHE A 71 1.77 -12.19 -15.80
N GLY A 72 2.15 -13.10 -14.89
CA GLY A 72 3.28 -14.02 -15.13
C GLY A 72 4.67 -13.36 -15.14
N ALA A 73 4.78 -12.05 -14.80
CA ALA A 73 6.06 -11.37 -14.67
C ALA A 73 6.83 -11.85 -13.42
N PRO A 74 8.17 -11.99 -13.51
CA PRO A 74 8.99 -12.22 -12.33
C PRO A 74 9.04 -10.93 -11.50
N LEU A 75 8.34 -10.91 -10.37
CA LEU A 75 8.30 -9.78 -9.43
C LEU A 75 9.47 -9.86 -8.44
N GLU A 76 10.72 -9.89 -8.96
CA GLU A 76 11.91 -10.19 -8.15
C GLU A 76 12.60 -8.93 -7.62
N THR A 77 12.52 -7.80 -8.35
CA THR A 77 13.22 -6.57 -7.96
C THR A 77 12.29 -5.58 -7.27
N PRO A 78 12.80 -4.75 -6.32
CA PRO A 78 11.97 -3.78 -5.59
C PRO A 78 11.19 -2.83 -6.50
N ASN A 79 11.79 -2.33 -7.59
CA ASN A 79 11.14 -1.43 -8.52
C ASN A 79 9.98 -2.10 -9.29
N VAL A 80 10.15 -3.36 -9.74
CA VAL A 80 9.09 -4.12 -10.41
C VAL A 80 7.96 -4.45 -9.44
N ARG A 81 8.28 -4.81 -8.20
CA ARG A 81 7.30 -5.04 -7.12
C ARG A 81 6.53 -3.76 -6.80
N SER A 82 7.22 -2.63 -6.69
CA SER A 82 6.61 -1.32 -6.49
C SER A 82 5.69 -0.92 -7.63
N ALA A 83 6.12 -1.15 -8.89
CA ALA A 83 5.28 -0.91 -10.06
C ALA A 83 4.00 -1.76 -10.05
N ALA A 84 4.13 -3.06 -9.73
CA ALA A 84 2.99 -3.95 -9.61
C ALA A 84 2.00 -3.45 -8.52
N CYS A 85 2.51 -3.06 -7.34
CA CYS A 85 1.67 -2.50 -6.27
C CYS A 85 0.96 -1.21 -6.70
N ALA A 86 1.64 -0.29 -7.39
CA ALA A 86 1.04 0.93 -7.91
C ALA A 86 -0.07 0.63 -8.93
N ILE A 87 0.15 -0.34 -9.81
CA ILE A 87 -0.86 -0.78 -10.79
C ILE A 87 -2.05 -1.44 -10.08
N ILE A 88 -1.80 -2.30 -9.07
CA ILE A 88 -2.87 -2.90 -8.25
C ILE A 88 -3.69 -1.80 -7.57
N ASN A 89 -3.05 -0.78 -6.99
CA ASN A 89 -3.75 0.33 -6.33
C ASN A 89 -4.67 1.07 -7.30
N VAL A 90 -4.17 1.49 -8.47
CA VAL A 90 -4.99 2.25 -9.42
C VAL A 90 -6.09 1.37 -10.06
N ALA A 91 -5.80 0.10 -10.33
CA ALA A 91 -6.80 -0.84 -10.85
C ALA A 91 -7.93 -1.09 -9.82
N THR A 92 -7.60 -1.35 -8.56
CA THR A 92 -8.61 -1.52 -7.49
C THR A 92 -9.45 -0.26 -7.29
N GLY A 93 -8.84 0.93 -7.47
CA GLY A 93 -9.59 2.20 -7.46
C GLY A 93 -10.52 2.34 -8.66
N PHE A 94 -10.06 2.00 -9.86
CA PHE A 94 -10.87 2.05 -11.06
C PHE A 94 -12.11 1.13 -10.97
N PHE A 95 -11.93 -0.08 -10.46
CA PHE A 95 -13.02 -1.04 -10.25
C PHE A 95 -13.84 -0.80 -8.97
N CYS A 96 -13.61 0.32 -8.28
CA CYS A 96 -14.30 0.67 -7.03
C CYS A 96 -14.14 -0.37 -5.90
N LEU A 97 -13.09 -1.18 -5.94
CA LEU A 97 -12.75 -2.14 -4.89
C LEU A 97 -12.09 -1.44 -3.70
N SER A 98 -11.24 -0.44 -3.94
CA SER A 98 -10.63 0.41 -2.93
C SER A 98 -11.05 1.86 -3.08
N ARG A 99 -11.22 2.56 -1.95
CA ARG A 99 -11.47 4.01 -1.90
C ARG A 99 -10.27 4.80 -1.39
N VAL A 100 -9.24 4.11 -0.92
CA VAL A 100 -7.99 4.73 -0.48
C VAL A 100 -7.01 4.63 -1.62
N LEU A 101 -6.70 5.74 -2.27
CA LEU A 101 -5.81 5.83 -3.42
C LEU A 101 -4.67 6.83 -3.20
N HIS A 102 -4.86 7.78 -2.29
CA HIS A 102 -3.95 8.89 -2.02
C HIS A 102 -3.76 9.11 -0.52
N ALA A 103 -2.61 9.69 -0.18
CA ALA A 103 -2.36 10.14 1.18
C ALA A 103 -3.39 11.18 1.63
N CYS A 104 -3.59 11.27 2.93
CA CYS A 104 -4.39 12.30 3.55
C CYS A 104 -3.59 13.62 3.67
N PRO A 105 -4.26 14.76 3.90
CA PRO A 105 -3.59 16.02 4.17
C PRO A 105 -2.71 15.93 5.43
N LYS A 106 -1.66 16.75 5.48
CA LYS A 106 -0.74 16.82 6.63
C LYS A 106 -1.45 17.05 7.96
N ASP A 107 -2.53 17.82 7.96
CA ASP A 107 -3.33 18.09 9.17
C ASP A 107 -3.98 16.83 9.75
N SER A 108 -4.17 15.79 8.94
CA SER A 108 -4.72 14.51 9.38
C SER A 108 -3.65 13.55 9.93
N HIS A 109 -2.35 13.83 9.75
CA HIS A 109 -1.27 12.91 10.16
C HIS A 109 -1.25 12.71 11.67
N ALA A 110 -1.23 13.79 12.46
CA ALA A 110 -1.19 13.69 13.91
C ALA A 110 -2.43 13.01 14.50
N PRO A 111 -3.68 13.34 14.10
CA PRO A 111 -4.86 12.58 14.52
C PRO A 111 -4.78 11.10 14.15
N CYS A 112 -4.40 10.77 12.91
CA CYS A 112 -4.28 9.39 12.44
C CYS A 112 -3.27 8.58 13.28
N LEU A 113 -2.09 9.17 13.55
CA LEU A 113 -1.07 8.54 14.39
C LEU A 113 -1.56 8.33 15.83
N ALA A 114 -2.24 9.32 16.40
CA ALA A 114 -2.78 9.23 17.77
C ALA A 114 -3.84 8.13 17.90
N GLU A 115 -4.74 8.01 16.91
CA GLU A 115 -5.76 6.95 16.88
C GLU A 115 -5.11 5.55 16.74
N LEU A 116 -4.13 5.39 15.85
CA LEU A 116 -3.41 4.12 15.71
C LEU A 116 -2.62 3.77 16.98
N ALA A 117 -1.93 4.75 17.58
CA ALA A 117 -1.20 4.53 18.84
C ALA A 117 -2.13 4.11 19.99
N LYS A 118 -3.35 4.66 20.03
CA LYS A 118 -4.37 4.26 20.99
C LYS A 118 -4.85 2.82 20.75
N GLU A 119 -5.07 2.43 19.50
CA GLU A 119 -5.44 1.04 19.13
C GLU A 119 -4.34 0.03 19.52
N LEU A 120 -3.08 0.44 19.44
CA LEU A 120 -1.92 -0.40 19.75
C LEU A 120 -1.49 -0.34 21.23
N GLN A 121 -2.18 0.44 22.05
CA GLN A 121 -1.81 0.63 23.44
C GLN A 121 -1.87 -0.68 24.25
N GLY A 122 -0.79 -0.99 24.95
CA GLY A 122 -0.70 -2.20 25.77
C GLY A 122 -0.31 -3.47 25.00
N HIS A 123 -0.06 -3.36 23.70
CA HIS A 123 0.35 -4.46 22.84
C HIS A 123 1.82 -4.36 22.42
N ARG A 124 2.44 -5.50 22.16
CA ARG A 124 3.74 -5.60 21.50
C ARG A 124 3.56 -5.51 19.98
N VAL A 125 4.37 -4.70 19.31
CA VAL A 125 4.20 -4.38 17.89
C VAL A 125 5.47 -4.71 17.12
N TYR A 126 5.35 -5.50 16.07
CA TYR A 126 6.40 -5.73 15.08
C TYR A 126 6.09 -4.92 13.82
N CYS A 127 7.07 -4.18 13.31
CA CYS A 127 6.94 -3.42 12.06
C CYS A 127 7.74 -4.11 10.95
N ALA A 128 7.05 -4.58 9.94
CA ALA A 128 7.65 -4.96 8.66
C ALA A 128 7.81 -3.68 7.83
N GLY A 129 9.07 -3.23 7.69
CA GLY A 129 9.43 -1.91 7.20
C GLY A 129 9.57 -0.87 8.31
N LYS A 130 10.29 0.21 8.00
CA LYS A 130 10.60 1.28 8.96
C LYS A 130 9.45 2.28 9.05
N ILE A 131 8.97 2.54 10.26
CA ILE A 131 7.89 3.50 10.54
C ILE A 131 8.31 4.43 11.69
N PRO A 132 9.18 5.44 11.41
CA PRO A 132 9.77 6.27 12.46
C PRO A 132 8.74 7.03 13.32
N ALA A 133 7.58 7.34 12.77
CA ALA A 133 6.50 7.99 13.51
C ALA A 133 5.97 7.08 14.62
N LEU A 134 5.73 5.80 14.31
CA LEU A 134 5.29 4.81 15.30
C LEU A 134 6.40 4.43 16.26
N GLU A 135 7.65 4.32 15.82
CA GLU A 135 8.80 4.06 16.68
C GLU A 135 8.90 5.14 17.77
N ARG A 136 8.70 6.40 17.43
CA ARG A 136 8.67 7.51 18.40
C ARG A 136 7.45 7.47 19.31
N ALA A 137 6.28 7.12 18.78
CA ALA A 137 5.02 7.13 19.53
C ALA A 137 4.90 5.95 20.52
N LEU A 138 5.35 4.77 20.12
CA LEU A 138 5.18 3.52 20.87
C LEU A 138 6.42 3.13 21.68
N GLY A 139 7.60 3.62 21.29
CA GLY A 139 8.87 3.38 22.01
C GLY A 139 9.10 1.90 22.32
N PRO A 140 9.16 1.52 23.64
CA PRO A 140 9.49 0.15 24.04
C PRO A 140 8.44 -0.90 23.68
N ALA A 141 7.26 -0.51 23.20
CA ALA A 141 6.26 -1.46 22.71
C ALA A 141 6.66 -2.07 21.35
N ILE A 142 7.53 -1.39 20.57
CA ILE A 142 8.08 -1.95 19.35
C ILE A 142 9.06 -3.07 19.68
N THR A 143 8.89 -4.22 19.04
CA THR A 143 9.79 -5.37 19.16
C THR A 143 10.40 -5.74 17.82
N THR A 144 11.62 -6.28 17.85
CA THR A 144 12.29 -6.86 16.67
C THR A 144 12.03 -8.37 16.55
N ALA A 145 11.51 -9.00 17.61
CA ALA A 145 11.14 -10.42 17.62
C ALA A 145 9.64 -10.56 17.29
N ILE A 146 9.35 -11.07 16.11
CA ILE A 146 7.96 -11.20 15.64
C ILE A 146 7.15 -12.16 16.53
N GLU A 147 7.80 -13.14 17.16
CA GLU A 147 7.19 -14.10 18.07
C GLU A 147 6.55 -13.41 19.28
N GLU A 148 7.18 -12.33 19.76
CA GLU A 148 6.74 -11.55 20.93
C GLU A 148 5.63 -10.53 20.59
N ALA A 149 5.38 -10.28 19.31
CA ALA A 149 4.42 -9.27 18.91
C ALA A 149 2.97 -9.77 19.02
N ASP A 150 2.06 -8.87 19.35
CA ASP A 150 0.61 -9.07 19.23
C ASP A 150 0.13 -8.58 17.86
N PHE A 151 0.74 -7.49 17.37
CA PHE A 151 0.45 -6.88 16.08
C PHE A 151 1.65 -6.94 15.14
N ILE A 152 1.37 -7.18 13.86
CA ILE A 152 2.33 -7.04 12.76
C ILE A 152 1.83 -5.90 11.87
N LEU A 153 2.61 -4.84 11.75
CA LEU A 153 2.30 -3.69 10.89
C LEU A 153 3.12 -3.77 9.61
N ILE A 154 2.47 -3.59 8.48
CA ILE A 154 3.09 -3.67 7.15
C ILE A 154 2.84 -2.35 6.42
N ASN A 155 3.90 -1.58 6.16
CA ASN A 155 3.86 -0.38 5.32
C ASN A 155 4.32 -0.68 3.88
N ASN A 156 4.54 0.37 3.07
CA ASN A 156 5.04 0.27 1.71
C ASN A 156 6.36 -0.52 1.58
N GLU A 157 7.35 -0.20 2.42
CA GLU A 157 8.67 -0.85 2.45
C GLU A 157 8.52 -2.34 2.83
N GLY A 158 7.75 -2.61 3.89
CA GLY A 158 7.45 -3.97 4.31
C GLY A 158 6.69 -4.77 3.25
N LEU A 159 5.74 -4.15 2.54
CA LEU A 159 4.96 -4.85 1.52
C LEU A 159 5.82 -5.36 0.35
N ILE A 160 6.78 -4.57 -0.10
CA ILE A 160 7.66 -4.97 -1.23
C ILE A 160 8.79 -5.91 -0.80
N ALA A 161 9.02 -6.11 0.49
CA ALA A 161 10.02 -7.05 0.97
C ALA A 161 9.62 -8.49 0.62
N PRO A 162 10.52 -9.30 0.04
CA PRO A 162 10.19 -10.66 -0.42
C PRO A 162 9.65 -11.57 0.67
N GLU A 163 10.14 -11.41 1.91
CA GLU A 163 9.76 -12.20 3.08
C GLU A 163 8.35 -11.92 3.61
N THR A 164 7.71 -10.84 3.19
CA THR A 164 6.38 -10.46 3.70
C THR A 164 5.29 -11.46 3.31
N GLY A 165 5.42 -12.14 2.18
CA GLY A 165 4.52 -13.22 1.80
C GLY A 165 4.52 -14.35 2.83
N ASP A 166 5.70 -14.86 3.15
CA ASP A 166 5.88 -15.93 4.13
C ASP A 166 5.46 -15.47 5.53
N LEU A 167 5.78 -14.22 5.89
CA LEU A 167 5.38 -13.63 7.17
C LEU A 167 3.85 -13.59 7.31
N THR A 168 3.13 -13.10 6.29
CA THR A 168 1.68 -13.01 6.34
C THR A 168 1.00 -14.38 6.37
N GLU A 169 1.56 -15.39 5.71
CA GLU A 169 1.08 -16.76 5.74
C GLU A 169 1.35 -17.43 7.11
N ALA A 170 2.57 -17.33 7.62
CA ALA A 170 2.99 -17.96 8.87
C ALA A 170 2.22 -17.46 10.10
N TRP A 171 1.85 -16.17 10.12
CA TRP A 171 1.23 -15.52 11.26
C TRP A 171 -0.27 -15.22 11.10
N SER A 172 -0.87 -15.55 9.95
CA SER A 172 -2.31 -15.40 9.74
C SER A 172 -3.09 -16.23 10.77
N GLY A 173 -4.07 -15.61 11.42
CA GLY A 173 -4.87 -16.22 12.47
C GLY A 173 -4.18 -16.39 13.82
N LYS A 174 -2.87 -16.12 13.92
CA LYS A 174 -2.11 -16.17 15.19
C LYS A 174 -1.86 -14.77 15.76
N LYS A 175 -1.67 -13.80 14.88
CA LYS A 175 -1.41 -12.39 15.22
C LYS A 175 -2.30 -11.49 14.37
N ARG A 176 -2.58 -10.30 14.86
CA ARG A 176 -3.30 -9.30 14.07
C ARG A 176 -2.33 -8.62 13.10
N ILE A 177 -2.61 -8.75 11.81
CA ILE A 177 -1.78 -8.18 10.73
C ILE A 177 -2.52 -6.99 10.14
N LEU A 178 -1.90 -5.81 10.18
CA LEU A 178 -2.50 -4.56 9.78
C LEU A 178 -1.63 -3.87 8.71
N PHE A 179 -2.20 -3.65 7.55
CA PHE A 179 -1.57 -2.94 6.45
C PHE A 179 -1.78 -1.43 6.61
N LEU A 180 -0.74 -0.62 6.42
CA LEU A 180 -0.75 0.80 6.70
C LEU A 180 -0.56 1.66 5.44
N GLY A 181 -1.34 2.73 5.37
CA GLY A 181 -1.16 3.79 4.37
C GLY A 181 -1.73 3.47 2.99
N PRO A 182 -1.77 4.46 2.10
CA PRO A 182 -2.37 4.31 0.78
C PRO A 182 -1.63 3.33 -0.12
N SER A 183 -0.31 3.19 0.01
CA SER A 183 0.49 2.26 -0.81
C SER A 183 0.07 0.80 -0.64
N THR A 184 -0.43 0.41 0.53
CA THR A 184 -0.83 -0.97 0.81
C THR A 184 -2.31 -1.26 0.52
N ALA A 185 -3.09 -0.24 0.17
CA ALA A 185 -4.55 -0.32 0.11
C ALA A 185 -5.07 -1.33 -0.93
N GLY A 186 -4.51 -1.36 -2.13
CA GLY A 186 -4.95 -2.27 -3.19
C GLY A 186 -4.66 -3.73 -2.85
N VAL A 187 -3.43 -4.01 -2.40
CA VAL A 187 -3.04 -5.37 -2.00
C VAL A 187 -3.86 -5.85 -0.81
N SER A 188 -4.00 -5.04 0.25
CA SER A 188 -4.81 -5.40 1.42
C SER A 188 -6.26 -5.68 1.03
N ARG A 189 -6.81 -4.93 0.08
CA ARG A 189 -8.19 -5.13 -0.40
C ARG A 189 -8.36 -6.43 -1.18
N ILE A 190 -7.46 -6.73 -2.11
CA ILE A 190 -7.47 -7.98 -2.90
C ILE A 190 -7.29 -9.19 -1.97
N GLN A 191 -6.42 -9.07 -0.97
CA GLN A 191 -6.11 -10.11 -0.01
C GLN A 191 -7.11 -10.21 1.15
N GLN A 192 -8.12 -9.32 1.20
CA GLN A 192 -9.10 -9.24 2.30
C GLN A 192 -8.44 -9.12 3.68
N LYS A 193 -7.37 -8.32 3.76
CA LYS A 193 -6.61 -8.06 4.99
C LYS A 193 -7.04 -6.76 5.65
N GLU A 194 -6.83 -6.66 6.97
CA GLU A 194 -7.05 -5.41 7.69
C GLU A 194 -6.16 -4.30 7.16
N HIS A 195 -6.74 -3.11 7.01
CA HIS A 195 -6.05 -1.95 6.48
C HIS A 195 -6.35 -0.71 7.32
N TRP A 196 -5.31 0.04 7.66
CA TRP A 196 -5.41 1.30 8.40
C TRP A 196 -5.02 2.47 7.51
N CYS A 197 -6.00 3.20 7.06
CA CYS A 197 -5.85 4.50 6.42
C CYS A 197 -7.19 5.27 6.52
N PRO A 198 -7.62 5.66 7.73
CA PRO A 198 -8.96 6.22 7.97
C PRO A 198 -9.19 7.56 7.27
N TYR A 199 -8.11 8.31 7.00
CA TYR A 199 -8.15 9.63 6.37
C TYR A 199 -7.69 9.62 4.92
N GLY A 200 -7.33 8.47 4.36
CA GLY A 200 -6.91 8.34 2.96
C GLY A 200 -8.02 8.74 1.98
N LYS A 201 -7.63 9.28 0.84
CA LYS A 201 -8.55 9.88 -0.13
C LYS A 201 -8.65 9.10 -1.42
N GLN A 202 -9.79 9.21 -2.07
CA GLN A 202 -10.02 8.68 -3.42
C GLN A 202 -9.55 9.65 -4.51
N VAL A 203 -9.50 10.96 -4.21
CA VAL A 203 -9.15 12.03 -5.15
C VAL A 203 -7.97 12.81 -4.57
N PRO A 204 -6.95 13.15 -5.38
CA PRO A 204 -5.84 14.01 -4.94
C PRO A 204 -6.35 15.37 -4.46
N GLU A 205 -5.65 15.98 -3.49
CA GLU A 205 -6.00 17.32 -3.00
C GLU A 205 -5.90 18.41 -4.05
N SER A 206 -5.02 18.24 -5.04
CA SER A 206 -4.70 19.22 -6.06
C SER A 206 -5.72 19.37 -7.19
N ILE A 207 -6.78 18.53 -7.23
CA ILE A 207 -7.86 18.70 -8.22
C ILE A 207 -8.88 19.66 -7.61
N PRO A 208 -9.02 20.89 -8.14
CA PRO A 208 -10.08 21.81 -7.71
C PRO A 208 -11.42 21.13 -7.91
N ASP A 209 -12.28 21.18 -6.91
CA ASP A 209 -13.64 20.72 -7.02
C ASP A 209 -14.33 21.54 -8.15
N PRO A 210 -14.72 20.91 -9.28
CA PRO A 210 -15.34 21.61 -10.38
C PRO A 210 -16.71 22.21 -10.03
N SER A 211 -17.20 22.01 -8.82
CA SER A 211 -18.46 22.55 -8.30
C SER A 211 -18.30 23.81 -7.42
N ARG A 212 -17.06 24.36 -7.31
CA ARG A 212 -16.79 25.63 -6.60
C ARG A 212 -16.52 26.77 -7.54
#